data_80d015d9bbdbd9695a75e4d30445f208
#
_entry.id   80d015d9bbdbd9695a75e4d30445f208
#
_cell.length_a   1.000
_cell.length_b   1.000
_cell.length_c   1.000
_cell.angle_alpha   90.00
_cell.angle_beta   90.00
_cell.angle_gamma   90.00
#
_symmetry.space_group_name_H-M   'P 1'
#
loop_
_entity.id
_entity.type
_entity.pdbx_description
1 polymer ?
#
loop_
_entity_poly.entity_id
_entity_poly.type
_entity_poly.pdbx_seq_one_letter_code
_entity_poly.pdbx_strand_id
1 'polypeptide(L)'
;MHQPENPARRTLLAQTVAGSAALALGSLLGGAPGVASATAETPRKAFDGGRIDVLIVGGGSAGAVLARRLSERGDRRVLLLEAGQAYPAWDYPRIIASSDSVGGDPSSDWGYQSQPGAIGHPIHAIRGKVLGGSSATNGAVAIRARREDFARWNLPGWSYDDLLPAFRRLETRQGGDPALHGGDGPLPVRQLSRADLSPMQRAFVDATLANGFKAIADFDGADANGVGPYPMNVVNGVRVNTGMAYLDNAVRARANLSIRGDALVDRVLFEGKRAVGVRLASGEEIHAGEVILSAGAYGSPAILLRSGVGPADELKALSIPLLADLPVGRRLKDHPFYYNAYAARPERIGAQSPVIGAKLWTHSSRAQNGELDLHITATHLFPAEMSPTGVGFVLAVALTRPQSLGSVRLASRDPAVAPLIDLNFLAEAEDRARLLEGVKLARRIGRSEPLAGLIHAELGPGPEARSDAQIEAAIRATLD
;
A
#
# COMPACT_ATOMS: atom_id res chain seq x y z
N MET A 1 -46.45 6.72 -6.18
CA MET A 1 -45.68 7.59 -7.08
C MET A 1 -44.21 7.40 -6.74
N HIS A 2 -43.51 6.62 -7.57
CA HIS A 2 -42.07 6.38 -7.43
C HIS A 2 -41.32 7.58 -7.99
N GLN A 3 -40.55 8.28 -7.20
CA GLN A 3 -39.54 9.21 -7.72
C GLN A 3 -38.33 8.38 -8.21
N PRO A 4 -37.82 8.68 -9.41
CA PRO A 4 -36.63 7.97 -9.91
C PRO A 4 -35.40 8.37 -9.13
N GLU A 5 -34.66 7.37 -8.66
CA GLU A 5 -33.35 7.54 -8.02
C GLU A 5 -32.37 8.23 -9.00
N ASN A 6 -31.72 9.25 -8.49
CA ASN A 6 -30.75 10.06 -9.24
C ASN A 6 -29.43 9.27 -9.43
N PRO A 7 -29.07 8.89 -10.66
CA PRO A 7 -27.85 8.11 -10.93
C PRO A 7 -26.54 8.84 -10.57
N ALA A 8 -26.58 10.16 -10.39
CA ALA A 8 -25.42 10.96 -9.99
C ALA A 8 -24.92 10.65 -8.55
N ARG A 9 -25.75 10.10 -7.66
CA ARG A 9 -25.36 9.71 -6.30
C ARG A 9 -24.48 8.45 -6.28
N ARG A 10 -24.62 7.54 -7.25
CA ARG A 10 -23.86 6.28 -7.28
C ARG A 10 -22.43 6.47 -7.76
N THR A 11 -22.21 7.38 -8.69
CA THR A 11 -20.87 7.67 -9.24
C THR A 11 -19.99 8.47 -8.27
N LEU A 12 -20.59 9.25 -7.36
CA LEU A 12 -19.86 10.08 -6.40
C LEU A 12 -19.21 9.25 -5.29
N LEU A 13 -19.84 8.16 -4.85
CA LEU A 13 -19.32 7.29 -3.77
C LEU A 13 -18.02 6.57 -4.16
N ALA A 14 -17.89 6.15 -5.42
CA ALA A 14 -16.69 5.46 -5.90
C ALA A 14 -15.50 6.41 -6.18
N GLN A 15 -15.78 7.67 -6.52
CA GLN A 15 -14.73 8.63 -6.90
C GLN A 15 -14.13 9.41 -5.73
N THR A 16 -14.77 9.45 -4.56
CA THR A 16 -14.41 10.38 -3.47
C THR A 16 -13.58 9.77 -2.34
N VAL A 17 -13.59 8.45 -2.15
CA VAL A 17 -12.76 7.83 -1.11
C VAL A 17 -11.26 7.91 -1.43
N ALA A 18 -10.90 8.00 -2.72
CA ALA A 18 -9.50 8.12 -3.17
C ALA A 18 -9.01 9.56 -3.37
N GLY A 19 -9.91 10.55 -3.44
CA GLY A 19 -9.56 11.91 -3.89
C GLY A 19 -9.59 13.02 -2.84
N SER A 20 -10.14 12.82 -1.65
CA SER A 20 -10.57 13.93 -0.78
C SER A 20 -9.68 14.24 0.43
N ALA A 21 -8.52 13.63 0.58
CA ALA A 21 -7.58 14.04 1.62
C ALA A 21 -6.78 15.32 1.28
N ALA A 22 -6.96 15.91 0.11
CA ALA A 22 -6.08 16.96 -0.43
C ALA A 22 -6.64 18.39 -0.42
N LEU A 23 -7.90 18.64 -0.06
CA LEU A 23 -8.53 19.97 -0.26
C LEU A 23 -9.30 20.50 0.96
N ALA A 24 -8.64 20.72 2.09
CA ALA A 24 -9.16 21.66 3.09
C ALA A 24 -8.08 22.10 4.07
N LEU A 25 -7.22 23.06 3.69
CA LEU A 25 -6.51 23.94 4.61
C LEU A 25 -5.76 25.05 3.82
N GLY A 26 -6.51 25.92 3.22
CA GLY A 26 -5.99 27.11 2.55
C GLY A 26 -6.87 28.31 2.86
N SER A 27 -6.65 28.95 3.97
CA SER A 27 -6.76 30.39 4.17
C SER A 27 -6.93 30.69 5.66
N LEU A 28 -5.95 31.32 6.20
CA LEU A 28 -5.85 32.30 7.28
C LEU A 28 -4.54 32.08 8.06
N LEU A 29 -3.52 32.84 7.68
CA LEU A 29 -2.64 33.48 8.64
C LEU A 29 -1.63 34.39 7.88
N GLY A 30 -1.64 35.65 8.27
CA GLY A 30 -0.85 36.72 7.71
C GLY A 30 0.67 36.58 7.95
N GLY A 31 1.42 37.35 7.19
CA GLY A 31 2.84 37.32 6.96
C GLY A 31 3.75 37.26 8.18
N ALA A 32 4.82 36.53 7.99
CA ALA A 32 6.07 36.63 8.74
C ALA A 32 7.25 36.44 7.77
N PRO A 33 8.43 37.01 8.06
CA PRO A 33 9.47 37.34 7.08
C PRO A 33 10.25 36.11 6.60
N GLY A 34 10.80 36.27 5.39
CA GLY A 34 11.46 35.26 4.59
C GLY A 34 12.41 34.33 5.34
N VAL A 35 12.09 33.02 5.26
CA VAL A 35 13.07 31.95 5.48
C VAL A 35 13.77 31.76 4.15
N ALA A 36 15.09 31.92 4.16
CA ALA A 36 15.95 31.72 3.02
C ALA A 36 15.65 30.30 2.42
N SER A 37 15.31 30.30 1.14
CA SER A 37 15.19 29.08 0.34
C SER A 37 16.51 28.32 0.45
N ALA A 38 16.48 27.16 1.12
CA ALA A 38 17.59 26.20 1.03
C ALA A 38 17.75 25.87 -0.44
N THR A 39 18.88 26.25 -1.02
CA THR A 39 19.27 25.88 -2.37
C THR A 39 19.20 24.36 -2.47
N ALA A 40 18.32 23.86 -3.36
CA ALA A 40 18.28 22.46 -3.71
C ALA A 40 19.71 22.01 -4.04
N GLU A 41 20.24 21.05 -3.28
CA GLU A 41 21.52 20.44 -3.61
C GLU A 41 21.41 19.91 -5.04
N THR A 42 22.28 20.41 -5.90
CA THR A 42 22.44 19.91 -7.28
C THR A 42 22.60 18.38 -7.21
N PRO A 43 21.83 17.58 -7.98
CA PRO A 43 21.99 16.15 -7.94
C PRO A 43 23.46 15.82 -8.21
N ARG A 44 24.11 15.13 -7.26
CA ARG A 44 25.48 14.66 -7.46
C ARG A 44 25.48 13.83 -8.74
N LYS A 45 26.33 14.20 -9.70
CA LYS A 45 26.50 13.46 -10.95
C LYS A 45 26.76 12.00 -10.60
N ALA A 46 25.98 11.09 -11.18
CA ALA A 46 26.20 9.67 -11.07
C ALA A 46 27.65 9.38 -11.47
N PHE A 47 28.48 9.04 -10.51
CA PHE A 47 29.88 8.64 -10.58
C PHE A 47 30.63 9.16 -11.82
N ASP A 48 31.41 10.24 -11.70
CA ASP A 48 32.21 10.80 -12.80
C ASP A 48 32.99 9.69 -13.53
N GLY A 49 32.45 9.21 -14.67
CA GLY A 49 33.09 8.27 -15.58
C GLY A 49 33.35 6.83 -15.07
N GLY A 50 32.93 6.45 -13.89
CA GLY A 50 33.19 5.12 -13.32
C GLY A 50 32.06 4.10 -13.61
N ARG A 51 32.43 2.82 -13.78
CA ARG A 51 31.49 1.71 -13.97
C ARG A 51 30.54 1.59 -12.78
N ILE A 52 29.24 1.46 -13.04
CA ILE A 52 28.23 1.09 -12.05
C ILE A 52 28.24 -0.43 -11.94
N ASP A 53 28.42 -0.96 -10.72
CA ASP A 53 28.38 -2.40 -10.49
C ASP A 53 26.95 -2.89 -10.36
N VAL A 54 26.10 -2.17 -9.60
CA VAL A 54 24.70 -2.51 -9.36
C VAL A 54 23.80 -1.30 -9.62
N LEU A 55 22.83 -1.48 -10.50
CA LEU A 55 21.79 -0.50 -10.79
C LEU A 55 20.45 -1.02 -10.28
N ILE A 56 19.81 -0.26 -9.40
CA ILE A 56 18.52 -0.59 -8.79
C ILE A 56 17.46 0.33 -9.40
N VAL A 57 16.42 -0.25 -9.98
CA VAL A 57 15.30 0.46 -10.60
C VAL A 57 14.10 0.47 -9.67
N GLY A 58 13.72 1.66 -9.20
CA GLY A 58 12.65 1.90 -8.24
C GLY A 58 13.13 1.99 -6.80
N GLY A 59 13.07 3.19 -6.22
CA GLY A 59 13.46 3.51 -4.85
C GLY A 59 12.36 3.28 -3.82
N GLY A 60 11.43 2.36 -4.07
CA GLY A 60 10.36 1.99 -3.17
C GLY A 60 10.82 1.15 -1.98
N SER A 61 9.86 0.45 -1.34
CA SER A 61 10.10 -0.35 -0.12
C SER A 61 11.27 -1.34 -0.27
N ALA A 62 11.36 -2.04 -1.40
CA ALA A 62 12.44 -2.99 -1.66
C ALA A 62 13.74 -2.30 -2.09
N GLY A 63 13.66 -1.34 -3.03
CA GLY A 63 14.85 -0.70 -3.60
C GLY A 63 15.64 0.12 -2.59
N ALA A 64 15.00 0.81 -1.67
CA ALA A 64 15.68 1.54 -0.59
C ALA A 64 16.47 0.59 0.34
N VAL A 65 15.89 -0.58 0.67
CA VAL A 65 16.58 -1.62 1.45
C VAL A 65 17.79 -2.15 0.69
N LEU A 66 17.62 -2.48 -0.60
CA LEU A 66 18.69 -2.99 -1.46
C LEU A 66 19.83 -1.97 -1.58
N ALA A 67 19.51 -0.70 -1.81
CA ALA A 67 20.52 0.36 -1.93
C ALA A 67 21.38 0.49 -0.67
N ARG A 68 20.76 0.46 0.54
CA ARG A 68 21.51 0.46 1.80
C ARG A 68 22.40 -0.78 1.93
N ARG A 69 21.82 -1.98 1.72
CA ARG A 69 22.50 -3.25 1.99
C ARG A 69 23.63 -3.54 0.99
N LEU A 70 23.42 -3.26 -0.30
CA LEU A 70 24.43 -3.48 -1.32
C LEU A 70 25.56 -2.46 -1.29
N SER A 71 25.32 -1.26 -0.74
CA SER A 71 26.36 -0.24 -0.54
C SER A 71 27.11 -0.35 0.81
N GLU A 72 26.77 -1.30 1.68
CA GLU A 72 27.52 -1.57 2.92
C GLU A 72 28.98 -2.01 2.61
N ARG A 73 29.16 -2.68 1.48
CA ARG A 73 30.49 -3.03 0.97
C ARG A 73 30.99 -1.92 0.07
N GLY A 74 32.09 -1.30 0.47
CA GLY A 74 32.69 -0.17 -0.26
C GLY A 74 33.24 -0.52 -1.65
N ASP A 75 33.35 -1.79 -2.00
CA ASP A 75 33.86 -2.33 -3.24
C ASP A 75 32.84 -2.36 -4.40
N ARG A 76 31.57 -2.02 -4.13
CA ARG A 76 30.49 -1.97 -5.12
C ARG A 76 29.94 -0.56 -5.28
N ARG A 77 29.88 -0.08 -6.51
CA ARG A 77 29.20 1.18 -6.87
C ARG A 77 27.73 0.91 -7.16
N VAL A 78 26.84 1.47 -6.33
CA VAL A 78 25.40 1.25 -6.37
C VAL A 78 24.72 2.53 -6.84
N LEU A 79 23.93 2.45 -7.91
CA LEU A 79 23.04 3.52 -8.38
C LEU A 79 21.58 3.11 -8.15
N LEU A 80 20.84 3.93 -7.41
CA LEU A 80 19.39 3.80 -7.24
C LEU A 80 18.69 4.84 -8.10
N LEU A 81 17.77 4.40 -8.96
CA LEU A 81 16.91 5.23 -9.80
C LEU A 81 15.48 5.21 -9.23
N GLU A 82 14.88 6.39 -9.04
CA GLU A 82 13.49 6.57 -8.63
C GLU A 82 12.77 7.44 -9.66
N ALA A 83 11.56 7.04 -10.06
CA ALA A 83 10.78 7.77 -11.07
C ALA A 83 10.19 9.09 -10.53
N GLY A 84 9.93 9.15 -9.24
CA GLY A 84 9.45 10.35 -8.55
C GLY A 84 10.55 11.12 -7.83
N GLN A 85 10.13 12.05 -6.99
CA GLN A 85 11.05 12.89 -6.21
C GLN A 85 11.85 12.07 -5.20
N ALA A 86 13.16 12.34 -5.12
CA ALA A 86 14.06 11.80 -4.11
C ALA A 86 14.32 12.84 -3.01
N TYR A 87 13.33 13.07 -2.16
CA TYR A 87 13.47 14.01 -1.04
C TYR A 87 14.66 13.65 -0.14
N PRO A 88 15.33 14.65 0.46
CA PRO A 88 16.33 14.42 1.50
C PRO A 88 15.78 13.56 2.65
N ALA A 89 16.64 12.91 3.41
CA ALA A 89 16.22 12.17 4.57
C ALA A 89 15.49 13.10 5.56
N TRP A 90 14.28 12.70 5.99
CA TRP A 90 13.44 13.45 6.93
C TRP A 90 12.88 14.80 6.44
N ASP A 91 13.07 15.15 5.16
CA ASP A 91 12.55 16.38 4.56
C ASP A 91 11.45 16.09 3.51
N TYR A 92 10.52 15.22 3.89
CA TYR A 92 9.35 14.91 3.08
C TYR A 92 8.23 15.92 3.33
N PRO A 93 7.46 16.30 2.30
CA PRO A 93 6.27 17.13 2.48
C PRO A 93 5.33 16.56 3.54
N ARG A 94 4.70 17.45 4.32
CA ARG A 94 3.82 17.03 5.42
C ARG A 94 2.72 16.06 4.98
N ILE A 95 2.16 16.26 3.79
CA ILE A 95 1.12 15.39 3.23
C ILE A 95 1.61 13.95 3.03
N ILE A 96 2.91 13.75 2.78
CA ILE A 96 3.53 12.42 2.67
C ILE A 96 3.98 11.91 4.04
N ALA A 97 4.55 12.79 4.87
CA ALA A 97 5.15 12.41 6.13
C ALA A 97 4.11 12.12 7.23
N SER A 98 2.94 12.77 7.21
CA SER A 98 1.92 12.55 8.25
C SER A 98 1.37 11.13 8.25
N SER A 99 1.29 10.51 9.42
CA SER A 99 0.66 9.21 9.60
C SER A 99 -0.88 9.24 9.41
N ASP A 100 -1.49 10.41 9.53
CA ASP A 100 -2.93 10.61 9.34
C ASP A 100 -3.30 10.90 7.88
N SER A 101 -2.31 10.97 6.98
CA SER A 101 -2.48 11.16 5.54
C SER A 101 -2.20 9.84 4.81
N VAL A 102 -3.19 9.24 4.19
CA VAL A 102 -3.07 7.98 3.44
C VAL A 102 -3.36 8.25 1.96
N GLY A 103 -2.56 7.66 1.07
CA GLY A 103 -2.69 7.87 -0.37
C GLY A 103 -1.71 8.90 -0.95
N GLY A 104 -1.15 9.78 -0.13
CA GLY A 104 -0.28 10.87 -0.58
C GLY A 104 -1.07 11.98 -1.28
N ASP A 105 -0.43 12.66 -2.21
CA ASP A 105 -1.03 13.66 -3.09
C ASP A 105 -0.81 13.29 -4.58
N PRO A 106 -1.48 13.97 -5.53
CA PRO A 106 -1.33 13.67 -6.95
C PRO A 106 0.11 13.76 -7.49
N SER A 107 1.00 14.53 -6.85
CA SER A 107 2.41 14.64 -7.30
C SER A 107 3.25 13.44 -6.88
N SER A 108 2.82 12.72 -5.84
CA SER A 108 3.48 11.55 -5.27
C SER A 108 2.76 10.23 -5.57
N ASP A 109 1.71 10.25 -6.38
CA ASP A 109 0.99 9.06 -6.87
C ASP A 109 1.23 8.84 -8.36
N TRP A 110 1.25 7.58 -8.79
CA TRP A 110 1.30 7.23 -10.20
C TRP A 110 -0.01 7.53 -10.95
N GLY A 111 -1.12 7.69 -10.25
CA GLY A 111 -2.43 7.95 -10.83
C GLY A 111 -3.01 6.76 -11.61
N TYR A 112 -2.64 5.54 -11.25
CA TYR A 112 -3.12 4.34 -11.94
C TYR A 112 -4.62 4.14 -11.76
N GLN A 113 -5.28 3.79 -12.88
CA GLN A 113 -6.66 3.32 -12.89
C GLN A 113 -6.69 1.87 -13.37
N SER A 114 -7.43 1.02 -12.66
CA SER A 114 -7.61 -0.36 -13.11
C SER A 114 -8.57 -0.45 -14.30
N GLN A 115 -8.48 -1.57 -15.02
CA GLN A 115 -9.56 -2.00 -15.91
C GLN A 115 -10.80 -2.34 -15.06
N PRO A 116 -12.01 -2.27 -15.62
CA PRO A 116 -13.25 -2.56 -14.90
C PRO A 116 -13.30 -3.99 -14.30
N GLY A 117 -12.63 -4.95 -14.92
CA GLY A 117 -12.62 -6.34 -14.47
C GLY A 117 -14.02 -6.93 -14.23
N ALA A 118 -14.12 -7.90 -13.33
CA ALA A 118 -15.38 -8.57 -13.02
C ALA A 118 -16.37 -7.70 -12.22
N ILE A 119 -15.92 -6.64 -11.57
CA ILE A 119 -16.80 -5.72 -10.81
C ILE A 119 -17.52 -4.70 -11.70
N GLY A 120 -16.99 -4.45 -12.92
CA GLY A 120 -17.63 -3.60 -13.92
C GLY A 120 -17.31 -2.10 -13.85
N HIS A 121 -16.40 -1.67 -12.96
CA HIS A 121 -15.94 -0.28 -12.87
C HIS A 121 -14.44 -0.21 -12.56
N PRO A 122 -13.71 0.85 -12.96
CA PRO A 122 -12.30 1.02 -12.60
C PRO A 122 -12.13 1.39 -11.12
N ILE A 123 -10.98 1.03 -10.58
CA ILE A 123 -10.52 1.38 -9.23
C ILE A 123 -9.27 2.25 -9.34
N HIS A 124 -9.15 3.27 -8.50
CA HIS A 124 -7.93 4.07 -8.38
C HIS A 124 -6.88 3.27 -7.61
N ALA A 125 -5.91 2.70 -8.32
CA ALA A 125 -4.87 1.86 -7.74
C ALA A 125 -3.68 2.71 -7.25
N ILE A 126 -3.81 3.35 -6.09
CA ILE A 126 -2.81 4.26 -5.50
C ILE A 126 -1.46 3.55 -5.34
N ARG A 127 -0.40 4.12 -5.90
CA ARG A 127 1.00 3.64 -5.75
C ARG A 127 1.94 4.83 -5.67
N GLY A 128 2.76 4.86 -4.63
CA GLY A 128 3.69 5.97 -4.42
C GLY A 128 4.73 6.12 -5.52
N LYS A 129 4.83 7.34 -6.09
CA LYS A 129 5.84 7.79 -7.06
C LYS A 129 6.78 8.77 -6.38
N VAL A 130 7.58 8.26 -5.48
CA VAL A 130 8.47 9.03 -4.61
C VAL A 130 9.50 8.08 -3.98
N LEU A 131 10.66 8.57 -3.57
CA LEU A 131 11.62 7.76 -2.82
C LEU A 131 10.96 7.23 -1.53
N GLY A 132 11.02 5.92 -1.32
CA GLY A 132 10.21 5.19 -0.33
C GLY A 132 9.01 4.48 -0.96
N GLY A 133 8.62 4.85 -2.19
CA GLY A 133 7.49 4.24 -2.92
C GLY A 133 6.20 4.26 -2.09
N SER A 134 5.40 3.19 -2.18
CA SER A 134 4.13 3.10 -1.44
C SER A 134 4.29 3.02 0.08
N SER A 135 5.51 2.79 0.63
CA SER A 135 5.73 2.97 2.08
C SER A 135 5.64 4.44 2.52
N ALA A 136 5.74 5.39 1.58
CA ALA A 136 5.55 6.81 1.83
C ALA A 136 4.08 7.27 1.74
N THR A 137 3.18 6.43 1.21
CA THR A 137 1.76 6.80 0.99
C THR A 137 0.76 5.85 1.66
N ASN A 138 1.19 4.72 2.21
CA ASN A 138 0.34 3.72 2.84
C ASN A 138 -0.14 4.10 4.26
N GLY A 139 -0.90 3.23 4.90
CA GLY A 139 -1.39 3.39 6.27
C GLY A 139 -0.36 3.17 7.38
N ALA A 140 0.93 3.04 7.07
CA ALA A 140 2.03 2.87 8.02
C ALA A 140 1.90 1.68 8.98
N VAL A 141 1.15 0.65 8.61
CA VAL A 141 1.00 -0.58 9.39
C VAL A 141 2.17 -1.53 9.09
N ALA A 142 2.81 -2.07 10.13
CA ALA A 142 3.98 -2.93 10.02
C ALA A 142 3.66 -4.34 10.57
N ILE A 143 2.98 -5.16 9.78
CA ILE A 143 2.64 -6.56 10.08
C ILE A 143 3.33 -7.45 9.04
N ARG A 144 3.89 -8.57 9.50
CA ARG A 144 4.55 -9.58 8.66
C ARG A 144 3.53 -10.52 8.03
N ALA A 145 3.94 -11.16 6.93
CA ALA A 145 3.26 -12.35 6.43
C ALA A 145 3.39 -13.49 7.45
N ARG A 146 2.38 -14.34 7.54
CA ARG A 146 2.31 -15.44 8.50
C ARG A 146 3.14 -16.64 8.06
N ARG A 147 3.44 -17.56 8.98
CA ARG A 147 4.15 -18.82 8.69
C ARG A 147 3.48 -19.61 7.56
N GLU A 148 2.15 -19.66 7.55
CA GLU A 148 1.36 -20.36 6.54
C GLU A 148 1.48 -19.72 5.14
N ASP A 149 1.77 -18.40 5.05
CA ASP A 149 2.00 -17.73 3.78
C ASP A 149 3.30 -18.19 3.14
N PHE A 150 4.38 -18.27 3.92
CA PHE A 150 5.67 -18.78 3.45
C PHE A 150 5.64 -20.30 3.18
N ALA A 151 4.95 -21.08 4.04
CA ALA A 151 4.80 -22.52 3.83
C ALA A 151 4.15 -22.85 2.47
N ARG A 152 3.21 -22.01 2.01
CA ARG A 152 2.58 -22.18 0.68
C ARG A 152 3.50 -21.86 -0.48
N TRP A 153 4.50 -21.02 -0.30
CA TRP A 153 5.50 -20.80 -1.35
C TRP A 153 6.31 -22.04 -1.62
N ASN A 154 6.51 -22.86 -0.59
CA ASN A 154 7.25 -24.14 -0.67
C ASN A 154 8.60 -23.98 -1.38
N LEU A 155 9.33 -22.92 -1.04
CA LEU A 155 10.62 -22.59 -1.61
C LEU A 155 11.72 -22.82 -0.56
N PRO A 156 12.77 -23.58 -0.86
CA PRO A 156 13.90 -23.78 0.04
C PRO A 156 14.56 -22.43 0.41
N GLY A 157 14.84 -22.22 1.69
CA GLY A 157 15.44 -20.98 2.21
C GLY A 157 14.46 -19.81 2.34
N TRP A 158 13.15 -20.04 2.13
CA TRP A 158 12.10 -19.04 2.22
C TRP A 158 11.01 -19.42 3.23
N SER A 159 11.30 -20.28 4.18
CA SER A 159 10.38 -20.50 5.30
C SER A 159 10.36 -19.27 6.22
N TYR A 160 9.31 -19.15 7.04
CA TYR A 160 9.26 -18.08 8.04
C TYR A 160 10.48 -18.08 8.96
N ASP A 161 10.96 -19.26 9.36
CA ASP A 161 12.12 -19.39 10.26
C ASP A 161 13.42 -19.01 9.54
N ASP A 162 13.57 -19.32 8.25
CA ASP A 162 14.71 -18.84 7.45
C ASP A 162 14.73 -17.32 7.35
N LEU A 163 13.56 -16.68 7.28
CA LEU A 163 13.41 -15.23 7.10
C LEU A 163 13.37 -14.45 8.44
N LEU A 164 13.08 -15.11 9.56
CA LEU A 164 13.00 -14.45 10.87
C LEU A 164 14.24 -13.62 11.25
N PRO A 165 15.48 -14.07 11.00
CA PRO A 165 16.66 -13.23 11.22
C PRO A 165 16.66 -11.94 10.38
N ALA A 166 16.13 -11.97 9.15
CA ALA A 166 16.01 -10.80 8.30
C ALA A 166 14.91 -9.85 8.79
N PHE A 167 13.77 -10.37 9.24
CA PHE A 167 12.71 -9.58 9.87
C PHE A 167 13.21 -8.88 11.14
N ARG A 168 13.93 -9.56 11.99
CA ARG A 168 14.53 -8.96 13.19
C ARG A 168 15.55 -7.86 12.83
N ARG A 169 16.39 -8.09 11.83
CA ARG A 169 17.38 -7.11 11.35
C ARG A 169 16.74 -5.89 10.66
N LEU A 170 15.49 -6.00 10.25
CA LEU A 170 14.75 -4.94 9.56
C LEU A 170 14.30 -3.84 10.53
N GLU A 171 13.91 -4.19 11.75
CA GLU A 171 13.16 -3.32 12.64
C GLU A 171 13.85 -2.99 13.96
N THR A 172 13.53 -1.82 14.49
CA THR A 172 13.66 -1.50 15.92
C THR A 172 12.26 -1.46 16.50
N ARG A 173 11.84 -2.54 17.16
CA ARG A 173 10.51 -2.64 17.76
C ARG A 173 10.55 -2.34 19.25
N GLN A 174 9.61 -1.49 19.67
CA GLN A 174 9.39 -1.21 21.10
C GLN A 174 8.36 -2.21 21.64
N GLY A 175 8.80 -3.07 22.57
CA GLY A 175 7.99 -4.15 23.14
C GLY A 175 7.88 -5.38 22.24
N GLY A 176 7.11 -6.37 22.70
CA GLY A 176 6.96 -7.66 22.02
C GLY A 176 8.00 -8.69 22.45
N ASP A 177 7.87 -9.91 21.92
CA ASP A 177 8.79 -11.02 22.21
C ASP A 177 10.13 -10.79 21.48
N PRO A 178 11.27 -10.67 22.20
CA PRO A 178 12.57 -10.48 21.57
C PRO A 178 13.03 -11.68 20.73
N ALA A 179 12.40 -12.85 20.85
CA ALA A 179 12.65 -13.97 19.96
C ALA A 179 12.09 -13.70 18.55
N LEU A 180 11.03 -12.90 18.46
CA LEU A 180 10.37 -12.55 17.19
C LEU A 180 10.82 -11.19 16.66
N HIS A 181 11.12 -10.23 17.53
CA HIS A 181 11.34 -8.83 17.17
C HIS A 181 12.80 -8.38 17.27
N GLY A 182 13.17 -7.42 16.42
CA GLY A 182 14.48 -6.78 16.44
C GLY A 182 14.49 -5.50 17.26
N GLY A 183 15.69 -5.10 17.75
CA GLY A 183 15.89 -3.92 18.56
C GLY A 183 16.86 -2.89 17.97
N ASP A 184 17.47 -3.16 16.81
CA ASP A 184 18.57 -2.37 16.23
C ASP A 184 18.46 -2.15 14.72
N GLY A 185 17.34 -2.56 14.11
CA GLY A 185 17.09 -2.35 12.69
C GLY A 185 16.68 -0.91 12.35
N PRO A 186 16.82 -0.50 11.08
CA PRO A 186 16.59 0.89 10.69
C PRO A 186 15.11 1.31 10.71
N LEU A 187 14.15 0.40 10.62
CA LEU A 187 12.72 0.73 10.60
C LEU A 187 12.17 0.75 12.03
N PRO A 188 11.80 1.92 12.59
CA PRO A 188 11.13 1.96 13.88
C PRO A 188 9.72 1.38 13.75
N VAL A 189 9.37 0.45 14.64
CA VAL A 189 8.01 -0.10 14.74
C VAL A 189 7.55 0.05 16.20
N ARG A 190 6.43 0.77 16.37
CA ARG A 190 5.79 0.96 17.66
C ARG A 190 4.50 0.16 17.72
N GLN A 191 4.38 -0.73 18.68
CA GLN A 191 3.10 -1.35 19.00
C GLN A 191 2.21 -0.30 19.65
N LEU A 192 1.07 0.02 19.04
CA LEU A 192 0.08 0.86 19.68
C LEU A 192 -0.53 0.14 20.88
N SER A 193 -0.82 0.89 21.93
CA SER A 193 -1.60 0.45 23.07
C SER A 193 -3.06 0.87 22.92
N ARG A 194 -3.94 0.36 23.79
CA ARG A 194 -5.32 0.81 23.83
C ARG A 194 -5.45 2.33 24.10
N ALA A 195 -4.52 2.92 24.85
CA ALA A 195 -4.51 4.35 25.14
C ALA A 195 -4.22 5.21 23.90
N ASP A 196 -3.48 4.67 22.93
CA ASP A 196 -3.18 5.35 21.67
C ASP A 196 -4.34 5.38 20.68
N LEU A 197 -5.35 4.53 20.87
CA LEU A 197 -6.51 4.43 19.99
C LEU A 197 -7.47 5.62 20.14
N SER A 198 -8.11 6.02 19.05
CA SER A 198 -9.23 6.96 19.11
C SER A 198 -10.42 6.37 19.87
N PRO A 199 -11.39 7.18 20.35
CA PRO A 199 -12.60 6.66 21.00
C PRO A 199 -13.35 5.64 20.14
N MET A 200 -13.48 5.89 18.83
CA MET A 200 -14.14 4.97 17.89
C MET A 200 -13.38 3.65 17.76
N GLN A 201 -12.07 3.69 17.66
CA GLN A 201 -11.23 2.48 17.55
C GLN A 201 -11.28 1.65 18.85
N ARG A 202 -11.31 2.29 20.01
CA ARG A 202 -11.55 1.58 21.30
C ARG A 202 -12.92 0.92 21.32
N ALA A 203 -13.96 1.65 20.89
CA ALA A 203 -15.32 1.12 20.81
C ALA A 203 -15.40 -0.07 19.83
N PHE A 204 -14.70 -0.02 18.70
CA PHE A 204 -14.58 -1.14 17.76
C PHE A 204 -13.93 -2.37 18.42
N VAL A 205 -12.82 -2.19 19.14
CA VAL A 205 -12.16 -3.29 19.85
C VAL A 205 -13.13 -3.92 20.86
N ASP A 206 -13.81 -3.12 21.68
CA ASP A 206 -14.73 -3.62 22.70
C ASP A 206 -15.96 -4.32 22.10
N ALA A 207 -16.56 -3.75 21.05
CA ALA A 207 -17.64 -4.39 20.31
C ALA A 207 -17.22 -5.71 19.68
N THR A 208 -15.97 -5.80 19.20
CA THR A 208 -15.44 -7.04 18.61
C THR A 208 -15.22 -8.11 19.69
N LEU A 209 -14.68 -7.73 20.86
CA LEU A 209 -14.55 -8.64 22.00
C LEU A 209 -15.92 -9.14 22.47
N ALA A 210 -16.92 -8.28 22.52
CA ALA A 210 -18.30 -8.64 22.86
C ALA A 210 -18.94 -9.61 21.85
N ASN A 211 -18.43 -9.65 20.62
CA ASN A 211 -18.80 -10.64 19.60
C ASN A 211 -18.01 -11.96 19.68
N GLY A 212 -17.26 -12.19 20.78
CA GLY A 212 -16.57 -13.45 21.05
C GLY A 212 -15.17 -13.60 20.45
N PHE A 213 -14.60 -12.54 19.88
CA PHE A 213 -13.23 -12.56 19.39
C PHE A 213 -12.24 -12.35 20.54
N LYS A 214 -10.99 -12.83 20.37
CA LYS A 214 -9.93 -12.67 21.37
C LYS A 214 -9.22 -11.32 21.21
N ALA A 215 -8.67 -10.81 22.30
CA ALA A 215 -7.73 -9.70 22.26
C ALA A 215 -6.35 -10.18 21.77
N ILE A 216 -5.76 -9.46 20.84
CA ILE A 216 -4.42 -9.72 20.31
C ILE A 216 -3.51 -8.56 20.70
N ALA A 217 -2.39 -8.89 21.35
CA ALA A 217 -1.37 -7.92 21.72
C ALA A 217 -0.32 -7.72 20.60
N ASP A 218 -0.10 -8.76 19.80
CA ASP A 218 0.91 -8.78 18.74
C ASP A 218 0.44 -9.66 17.56
N PHE A 219 0.21 -9.03 16.40
CA PHE A 219 -0.21 -9.74 15.19
C PHE A 219 0.92 -10.53 14.51
N ASP A 220 2.17 -10.32 14.91
CA ASP A 220 3.32 -11.10 14.47
C ASP A 220 3.63 -12.29 15.39
N GLY A 221 2.83 -12.46 16.47
CA GLY A 221 2.92 -13.57 17.42
C GLY A 221 2.36 -14.89 16.86
N ALA A 222 2.35 -15.90 17.73
CA ALA A 222 1.89 -17.24 17.36
C ALA A 222 0.39 -17.32 17.01
N ASP A 223 -0.46 -16.52 17.67
CA ASP A 223 -1.90 -16.43 17.41
C ASP A 223 -2.24 -14.98 17.04
N ALA A 224 -2.63 -14.78 15.79
CA ALA A 224 -3.05 -13.48 15.25
C ALA A 224 -4.56 -13.42 14.99
N ASN A 225 -5.33 -14.49 15.32
CA ASN A 225 -6.79 -14.53 15.13
C ASN A 225 -7.51 -13.77 16.25
N GLY A 226 -7.82 -12.51 16.02
CA GLY A 226 -8.51 -11.67 16.98
C GLY A 226 -8.36 -10.18 16.70
N VAL A 227 -8.69 -9.35 17.68
CA VAL A 227 -8.75 -7.90 17.57
C VAL A 227 -7.70 -7.23 18.46
N GLY A 228 -7.06 -6.19 17.93
CA GLY A 228 -6.08 -5.43 18.70
C GLY A 228 -5.59 -4.16 18.00
N PRO A 229 -4.78 -3.36 18.72
CA PRO A 229 -4.09 -2.23 18.14
C PRO A 229 -3.03 -2.65 17.12
N TYR A 230 -2.79 -1.79 16.14
CA TYR A 230 -1.75 -2.03 15.12
C TYR A 230 -0.33 -1.80 15.64
N PRO A 231 0.66 -2.58 15.16
CA PRO A 231 2.04 -2.13 15.11
C PRO A 231 2.22 -1.16 13.93
N MET A 232 2.88 -0.02 14.17
CA MET A 232 3.00 1.04 13.16
C MET A 232 4.43 1.55 13.05
N ASN A 233 4.89 1.81 11.81
CA ASN A 233 6.15 2.50 11.56
C ASN A 233 5.96 4.03 11.63
N VAL A 234 5.52 4.50 12.80
CA VAL A 234 5.22 5.91 13.09
C VAL A 234 6.00 6.38 14.31
N VAL A 235 6.66 7.53 14.18
CA VAL A 235 7.36 8.23 15.26
C VAL A 235 6.84 9.66 15.34
N ASN A 236 6.25 10.03 16.47
CA ASN A 236 5.72 11.39 16.71
C ASN A 236 4.78 11.89 15.58
N GLY A 237 3.88 11.03 15.12
CA GLY A 237 2.95 11.36 14.04
C GLY A 237 3.56 11.35 12.62
N VAL A 238 4.85 11.04 12.50
CA VAL A 238 5.54 10.91 11.21
C VAL A 238 5.57 9.44 10.79
N ARG A 239 5.03 9.15 9.60
CA ARG A 239 5.20 7.88 8.91
C ARG A 239 6.65 7.74 8.47
N VAL A 240 7.39 6.81 9.05
CA VAL A 240 8.78 6.54 8.69
C VAL A 240 8.80 5.56 7.51
N ASN A 241 8.87 6.12 6.31
CA ASN A 241 8.97 5.32 5.08
C ASN A 241 10.39 4.75 4.90
N THR A 242 10.56 3.83 3.95
CA THR A 242 11.87 3.19 3.70
C THR A 242 12.93 4.14 3.15
N GLY A 243 12.54 5.23 2.47
CA GLY A 243 13.45 6.30 2.05
C GLY A 243 14.04 7.06 3.23
N MET A 244 13.30 7.19 4.32
CA MET A 244 13.78 7.77 5.59
C MET A 244 14.59 6.75 6.40
N ALA A 245 14.04 5.55 6.59
CA ALA A 245 14.60 4.52 7.48
C ALA A 245 15.90 3.91 6.94
N TYR A 246 15.95 3.63 5.64
CA TYR A 246 17.07 2.93 5.02
C TYR A 246 18.06 3.85 4.33
N LEU A 247 17.63 5.04 3.90
CA LEU A 247 18.47 6.00 3.18
C LEU A 247 18.61 7.29 4.02
N ASP A 248 19.05 7.11 5.26
CA ASP A 248 19.41 8.20 6.16
C ASP A 248 20.64 8.98 5.66
N ASN A 249 20.97 10.11 6.29
CA ASN A 249 22.07 10.96 5.89
C ASN A 249 23.43 10.25 5.86
N ALA A 250 23.68 9.32 6.79
CA ALA A 250 24.93 8.56 6.84
C ALA A 250 25.04 7.59 5.65
N VAL A 251 23.95 6.93 5.28
CA VAL A 251 23.90 6.04 4.11
C VAL A 251 24.05 6.84 2.82
N ARG A 252 23.35 7.97 2.69
CA ARG A 252 23.43 8.85 1.51
C ARG A 252 24.81 9.48 1.32
N ALA A 253 25.58 9.65 2.40
CA ALA A 253 26.95 10.16 2.35
C ALA A 253 27.99 9.13 1.87
N ARG A 254 27.63 7.84 1.71
CA ARG A 254 28.55 6.83 1.20
C ARG A 254 29.04 7.17 -0.21
N ALA A 255 30.35 7.12 -0.41
CA ALA A 255 30.98 7.47 -1.68
C ALA A 255 30.60 6.50 -2.82
N ASN A 256 30.19 5.27 -2.48
CA ASN A 256 29.83 4.22 -3.42
C ASN A 256 28.30 4.09 -3.64
N LEU A 257 27.48 5.01 -3.11
CA LEU A 257 26.03 5.06 -3.34
C LEU A 257 25.64 6.37 -4.01
N SER A 258 24.89 6.28 -5.09
CA SER A 258 24.23 7.42 -5.73
C SER A 258 22.73 7.15 -5.81
N ILE A 259 21.93 8.19 -5.53
CA ILE A 259 20.44 8.15 -5.60
C ILE A 259 20.02 9.23 -6.59
N ARG A 260 19.24 8.87 -7.60
CA ARG A 260 18.72 9.78 -8.61
C ARG A 260 17.20 9.68 -8.65
N GLY A 261 16.51 10.76 -8.29
CA GLY A 261 15.08 10.97 -8.51
C GLY A 261 14.79 11.45 -9.92
N ASP A 262 13.50 11.56 -10.25
CA ASP A 262 12.99 11.99 -11.57
C ASP A 262 13.58 11.19 -12.73
N ALA A 263 13.87 9.91 -12.49
CA ALA A 263 14.53 9.00 -13.41
C ALA A 263 13.61 7.84 -13.80
N LEU A 264 12.63 8.12 -14.67
CA LEU A 264 11.70 7.11 -15.18
C LEU A 264 12.45 6.15 -16.13
N VAL A 265 12.52 4.87 -15.73
CA VAL A 265 13.12 3.81 -16.55
C VAL A 265 12.11 3.30 -17.58
N ASP A 266 12.50 3.29 -18.83
CA ASP A 266 11.76 2.71 -19.94
C ASP A 266 11.93 1.19 -19.96
N ARG A 267 13.16 0.71 -20.14
CA ARG A 267 13.45 -0.72 -20.34
C ARG A 267 14.86 -1.09 -19.88
N VAL A 268 15.08 -2.38 -19.73
CA VAL A 268 16.41 -2.99 -19.57
C VAL A 268 17.09 -3.11 -20.92
N LEU A 269 18.38 -2.83 -20.97
CA LEU A 269 19.25 -3.06 -22.13
C LEU A 269 19.86 -4.45 -22.03
N PHE A 270 19.88 -5.18 -23.16
CA PHE A 270 20.40 -6.52 -23.24
C PHE A 270 21.45 -6.65 -24.32
N GLU A 271 22.54 -7.38 -24.03
CA GLU A 271 23.48 -7.96 -25.00
C GLU A 271 23.23 -9.48 -25.02
N GLY A 272 22.60 -9.97 -26.08
CA GLY A 272 22.07 -11.33 -26.11
C GLY A 272 21.06 -11.55 -24.99
N LYS A 273 21.37 -12.42 -24.02
CA LYS A 273 20.51 -12.70 -22.83
C LYS A 273 21.00 -12.02 -21.56
N ARG A 274 22.07 -11.24 -21.63
CA ARG A 274 22.67 -10.56 -20.48
C ARG A 274 22.12 -9.14 -20.37
N ALA A 275 21.57 -8.78 -19.21
CA ALA A 275 21.25 -7.39 -18.90
C ALA A 275 22.55 -6.59 -18.70
N VAL A 276 22.67 -5.44 -19.37
CA VAL A 276 23.88 -4.60 -19.37
C VAL A 276 23.60 -3.17 -18.92
N GLY A 277 22.36 -2.83 -18.61
CA GLY A 277 21.96 -1.50 -18.18
C GLY A 277 20.47 -1.24 -18.36
N VAL A 278 20.09 0.03 -18.32
CA VAL A 278 18.72 0.49 -18.57
C VAL A 278 18.71 1.69 -19.50
N ARG A 279 17.58 1.90 -20.18
CA ARG A 279 17.26 3.14 -20.88
C ARG A 279 16.21 3.90 -20.10
N LEU A 280 16.41 5.19 -19.89
CA LEU A 280 15.42 6.08 -19.31
C LEU A 280 14.41 6.54 -20.37
N ALA A 281 13.25 7.02 -19.93
CA ALA A 281 12.25 7.66 -20.79
C ALA A 281 12.81 8.88 -21.54
N SER A 282 13.81 9.55 -20.99
CA SER A 282 14.55 10.64 -21.65
C SER A 282 15.40 10.20 -22.86
N GLY A 283 15.61 8.89 -23.02
CA GLY A 283 16.51 8.30 -24.01
C GLY A 283 17.94 8.05 -23.51
N GLU A 284 18.30 8.54 -22.31
CA GLU A 284 19.60 8.29 -21.69
C GLU A 284 19.78 6.78 -21.41
N GLU A 285 20.96 6.25 -21.72
CA GLU A 285 21.34 4.88 -21.42
C GLU A 285 22.37 4.84 -20.31
N ILE A 286 22.12 3.98 -19.32
CA ILE A 286 22.98 3.81 -18.14
C ILE A 286 23.39 2.35 -18.08
N HIS A 287 24.69 2.10 -18.25
CA HIS A 287 25.26 0.75 -18.23
C HIS A 287 25.64 0.35 -16.80
N ALA A 288 25.44 -0.93 -16.48
CA ALA A 288 25.77 -1.52 -15.18
C ALA A 288 26.16 -3.00 -15.29
N GLY A 289 26.87 -3.49 -14.30
CA GLY A 289 27.22 -4.91 -14.20
C GLY A 289 26.04 -5.82 -13.87
N GLU A 290 25.11 -5.30 -13.04
CA GLU A 290 23.89 -5.97 -12.58
C GLU A 290 22.73 -4.98 -12.59
N VAL A 291 21.53 -5.43 -12.98
CA VAL A 291 20.29 -4.65 -12.96
C VAL A 291 19.28 -5.34 -12.07
N ILE A 292 18.76 -4.63 -11.07
CA ILE A 292 17.74 -5.11 -10.16
C ILE A 292 16.46 -4.30 -10.38
N LEU A 293 15.33 -4.98 -10.69
CA LEU A 293 14.03 -4.36 -10.81
C LEU A 293 13.29 -4.41 -9.47
N SER A 294 12.98 -3.25 -8.92
CA SER A 294 12.19 -3.02 -7.70
C SER A 294 11.12 -1.93 -7.89
N ALA A 295 10.61 -1.82 -9.12
CA ALA A 295 9.63 -0.80 -9.53
C ALA A 295 8.17 -1.15 -9.18
N GLY A 296 7.97 -2.08 -8.25
CA GLY A 296 6.65 -2.49 -7.75
C GLY A 296 5.92 -3.46 -8.69
N ALA A 297 4.72 -3.87 -8.25
CA ALA A 297 3.93 -4.91 -8.91
C ALA A 297 3.44 -4.53 -10.32
N TYR A 298 3.36 -3.24 -10.64
CA TYR A 298 2.95 -2.75 -11.96
C TYR A 298 4.14 -2.30 -12.81
N GLY A 299 5.10 -1.61 -12.20
CA GLY A 299 6.25 -1.05 -12.92
C GLY A 299 7.26 -2.10 -13.36
N SER A 300 7.63 -3.06 -12.51
CA SER A 300 8.62 -4.09 -12.86
C SER A 300 8.17 -4.97 -14.04
N PRO A 301 6.90 -5.50 -14.07
CA PRO A 301 6.41 -6.19 -15.26
C PRO A 301 6.38 -5.30 -16.49
N ALA A 302 5.94 -4.05 -16.38
CA ALA A 302 5.88 -3.14 -17.52
C ALA A 302 7.26 -2.88 -18.14
N ILE A 303 8.30 -2.72 -17.32
CA ILE A 303 9.69 -2.59 -17.76
C ILE A 303 10.15 -3.86 -18.48
N LEU A 304 9.89 -5.06 -17.94
CA LEU A 304 10.24 -6.33 -18.58
C LEU A 304 9.54 -6.50 -19.92
N LEU A 305 8.24 -6.20 -19.99
CA LEU A 305 7.46 -6.27 -21.23
C LEU A 305 8.06 -5.34 -22.31
N ARG A 306 8.37 -4.07 -21.98
CA ARG A 306 9.02 -3.15 -22.92
C ARG A 306 10.44 -3.57 -23.33
N SER A 307 11.07 -4.42 -22.49
CA SER A 307 12.40 -5.00 -22.77
C SER A 307 12.35 -6.24 -23.67
N GLY A 308 11.16 -6.68 -24.11
CA GLY A 308 11.02 -7.89 -24.91
C GLY A 308 10.92 -9.19 -24.11
N VAL A 309 10.73 -9.10 -22.80
CA VAL A 309 10.54 -10.25 -21.89
C VAL A 309 9.07 -10.32 -21.48
N GLY A 310 8.33 -11.27 -22.03
CA GLY A 310 6.88 -11.39 -21.79
C GLY A 310 6.18 -12.29 -22.78
N PRO A 311 4.84 -12.39 -22.73
CA PRO A 311 4.06 -13.20 -23.65
C PRO A 311 4.25 -12.77 -25.11
N ALA A 312 4.65 -13.71 -25.96
CA ALA A 312 5.07 -13.44 -27.33
C ALA A 312 3.99 -12.75 -28.18
N ASP A 313 2.73 -13.15 -28.02
CA ASP A 313 1.58 -12.58 -28.71
C ASP A 313 1.32 -11.11 -28.34
N GLU A 314 1.43 -10.76 -27.07
CA GLU A 314 1.24 -9.39 -26.59
C GLU A 314 2.39 -8.47 -27.04
N LEU A 315 3.62 -8.95 -26.96
CA LEU A 315 4.79 -8.19 -27.44
C LEU A 315 4.72 -7.95 -28.93
N LYS A 316 4.31 -8.96 -29.71
CA LYS A 316 4.13 -8.86 -31.16
C LYS A 316 3.07 -7.82 -31.52
N ALA A 317 1.95 -7.78 -30.79
CA ALA A 317 0.87 -6.81 -31.03
C ALA A 317 1.35 -5.35 -30.90
N LEU A 318 2.36 -5.11 -30.05
CA LEU A 318 2.99 -3.80 -29.84
C LEU A 318 4.27 -3.61 -30.69
N SER A 319 4.61 -4.55 -31.58
CA SER A 319 5.86 -4.53 -32.36
C SER A 319 7.11 -4.42 -31.48
N ILE A 320 7.09 -5.08 -30.30
CA ILE A 320 8.25 -5.21 -29.40
C ILE A 320 8.98 -6.50 -29.79
N PRO A 321 10.27 -6.45 -30.11
CA PRO A 321 11.06 -7.65 -30.41
C PRO A 321 11.07 -8.60 -29.22
N LEU A 322 10.76 -9.88 -29.46
CA LEU A 322 10.76 -10.91 -28.42
C LEU A 322 12.20 -11.30 -28.05
N LEU A 323 12.54 -11.16 -26.77
CA LEU A 323 13.78 -11.67 -26.19
C LEU A 323 13.54 -13.00 -25.46
N ALA A 324 12.45 -13.09 -24.68
CA ALA A 324 12.10 -14.30 -23.96
C ALA A 324 10.56 -14.38 -23.79
N ASP A 325 9.99 -15.53 -24.16
CA ASP A 325 8.56 -15.82 -23.96
C ASP A 325 8.34 -16.30 -22.53
N LEU A 326 7.85 -15.42 -21.66
CA LEU A 326 7.61 -15.67 -20.23
C LEU A 326 6.26 -15.09 -19.82
N PRO A 327 5.57 -15.67 -18.81
CA PRO A 327 4.24 -15.23 -18.38
C PRO A 327 4.27 -13.95 -17.54
N VAL A 328 5.06 -12.95 -17.93
CA VAL A 328 5.18 -11.67 -17.23
C VAL A 328 3.82 -10.95 -17.23
N GLY A 329 3.39 -10.47 -16.08
CA GLY A 329 2.13 -9.77 -15.90
C GLY A 329 0.87 -10.63 -15.83
N ARG A 330 0.96 -11.96 -15.94
CA ARG A 330 -0.20 -12.88 -16.04
C ARG A 330 -0.87 -13.24 -14.70
N ARG A 331 -0.31 -12.88 -13.56
CA ARG A 331 -0.79 -13.35 -12.24
C ARG A 331 -0.77 -12.25 -11.19
N LEU A 332 -1.48 -11.16 -11.45
CA LEU A 332 -1.63 -10.09 -10.47
C LEU A 332 -2.61 -10.53 -9.38
N LYS A 333 -2.25 -10.28 -8.12
CA LYS A 333 -3.13 -10.39 -6.96
C LYS A 333 -3.06 -9.12 -6.14
N ASP A 334 -4.21 -8.66 -5.68
CA ASP A 334 -4.32 -7.59 -4.69
C ASP A 334 -5.52 -7.87 -3.78
N HIS A 335 -5.65 -7.13 -2.69
CA HIS A 335 -6.71 -7.31 -1.70
C HIS A 335 -7.93 -6.46 -2.08
N PRO A 336 -9.10 -7.05 -2.40
CA PRO A 336 -10.32 -6.29 -2.55
C PRO A 336 -10.76 -5.76 -1.18
N PHE A 337 -11.09 -4.45 -1.12
CA PHE A 337 -11.63 -3.80 0.06
C PHE A 337 -13.09 -3.39 -0.14
N TYR A 338 -13.89 -3.58 0.90
CA TYR A 338 -15.21 -3.00 0.99
C TYR A 338 -15.34 -2.16 2.26
N TYR A 339 -15.88 -0.97 2.12
CA TYR A 339 -16.01 -0.01 3.22
C TYR A 339 -17.44 0.00 3.79
N ASN A 340 -17.64 -0.67 4.93
CA ASN A 340 -18.86 -0.49 5.71
C ASN A 340 -18.83 0.92 6.31
N ALA A 341 -19.57 1.85 5.71
CA ALA A 341 -19.52 3.27 6.03
C ALA A 341 -20.62 3.67 7.01
N TYR A 342 -20.27 4.53 7.96
CA TYR A 342 -21.17 5.02 8.99
C TYR A 342 -21.05 6.53 9.15
N ALA A 343 -22.20 7.23 9.18
CA ALA A 343 -22.28 8.56 9.73
C ALA A 343 -22.18 8.47 11.25
N ALA A 344 -21.28 9.23 11.85
CA ALA A 344 -21.08 9.22 13.29
C ALA A 344 -21.91 10.32 13.98
N ARG A 345 -22.09 10.19 15.30
CA ARG A 345 -22.64 11.24 16.16
C ARG A 345 -21.52 12.22 16.53
N PRO A 346 -21.57 13.49 16.08
CA PRO A 346 -20.46 14.45 16.30
C PRO A 346 -20.11 14.61 17.78
N GLU A 347 -21.12 14.61 18.65
CA GLU A 347 -20.97 14.78 20.10
C GLU A 347 -20.34 13.56 20.82
N ARG A 348 -20.22 12.42 20.12
CA ARG A 348 -19.73 11.17 20.70
C ARG A 348 -18.47 10.63 20.06
N ILE A 349 -18.18 10.99 18.79
CA ILE A 349 -17.07 10.39 18.03
C ILE A 349 -15.70 10.73 18.63
N GLY A 350 -15.55 11.93 19.22
CA GLY A 350 -14.32 12.40 19.84
C GLY A 350 -13.15 12.58 18.84
N ALA A 351 -11.93 12.42 19.33
CA ALA A 351 -10.74 12.55 18.51
C ALA A 351 -10.68 11.49 17.39
N GLN A 352 -10.25 11.91 16.19
CA GLN A 352 -10.19 11.06 14.99
C GLN A 352 -8.73 10.70 14.58
N SER A 353 -7.80 10.86 15.49
CA SER A 353 -6.40 10.42 15.32
C SER A 353 -6.06 9.37 16.38
N PRO A 354 -5.27 8.32 16.03
CA PRO A 354 -4.76 8.05 14.69
C PRO A 354 -5.88 7.66 13.72
N VAL A 355 -5.69 8.00 12.45
CA VAL A 355 -6.68 7.66 11.40
C VAL A 355 -6.86 6.15 11.27
N ILE A 356 -5.78 5.39 11.36
CA ILE A 356 -5.76 3.92 11.41
C ILE A 356 -5.13 3.49 12.73
N GLY A 357 -5.81 2.63 13.52
CA GLY A 357 -5.29 2.28 14.85
C GLY A 357 -5.55 0.83 15.29
N ALA A 358 -6.62 0.18 14.82
CA ALA A 358 -7.00 -1.15 15.26
C ALA A 358 -7.57 -2.00 14.14
N LYS A 359 -7.40 -3.33 14.26
CA LYS A 359 -8.02 -4.30 13.35
C LYS A 359 -8.51 -5.54 14.08
N LEU A 360 -9.46 -6.22 13.44
CA LEU A 360 -9.74 -7.63 13.60
C LEU A 360 -9.06 -8.37 12.45
N TRP A 361 -8.31 -9.43 12.73
CA TRP A 361 -7.85 -10.40 11.73
C TRP A 361 -8.47 -11.75 12.07
N THR A 362 -9.19 -12.35 11.13
CA THR A 362 -9.93 -13.58 11.39
C THR A 362 -10.09 -14.40 10.12
N HIS A 363 -10.81 -15.49 10.22
CA HIS A 363 -11.11 -16.38 9.10
C HIS A 363 -12.59 -16.36 8.75
N SER A 364 -12.89 -16.56 7.46
CA SER A 364 -14.25 -16.89 7.02
C SER A 364 -14.59 -18.34 7.36
N SER A 365 -15.86 -18.69 7.25
CA SER A 365 -16.30 -20.10 7.37
C SER A 365 -15.72 -21.00 6.27
N ARG A 366 -15.14 -20.40 5.22
CA ARG A 366 -14.57 -21.05 4.03
C ARG A 366 -13.06 -21.11 4.04
N ALA A 367 -12.42 -20.55 5.07
CA ALA A 367 -10.98 -20.58 5.23
C ALA A 367 -10.47 -22.00 5.42
N GLN A 368 -9.32 -22.28 4.82
CA GLN A 368 -8.68 -23.60 4.88
C GLN A 368 -7.33 -23.50 5.59
N ASN A 369 -6.92 -24.60 6.24
CA ASN A 369 -5.58 -24.75 6.80
C ASN A 369 -5.14 -23.61 7.74
N GLY A 370 -6.04 -23.09 8.59
CA GLY A 370 -5.73 -22.05 9.56
C GLY A 370 -5.49 -20.65 8.95
N GLU A 371 -5.94 -20.41 7.73
CA GLU A 371 -5.85 -19.09 7.08
C GLU A 371 -6.63 -18.05 7.86
N LEU A 372 -6.06 -16.84 7.94
CA LEU A 372 -6.78 -15.64 8.32
C LEU A 372 -7.03 -14.82 7.05
N ASP A 373 -8.13 -15.13 6.38
CA ASP A 373 -8.48 -14.58 5.06
C ASP A 373 -9.34 -13.34 5.11
N LEU A 374 -9.86 -12.96 6.29
CA LEU A 374 -10.63 -11.75 6.52
C LEU A 374 -9.93 -10.78 7.47
N HIS A 375 -9.94 -9.52 7.10
CA HIS A 375 -9.44 -8.43 7.92
C HIS A 375 -10.47 -7.30 7.97
N ILE A 376 -10.71 -6.72 9.15
CA ILE A 376 -11.58 -5.57 9.33
C ILE A 376 -10.81 -4.49 10.08
N THR A 377 -10.59 -3.35 9.44
CA THR A 377 -9.91 -2.20 10.04
C THR A 377 -10.91 -1.11 10.39
N ALA A 378 -10.87 -0.62 11.64
CA ALA A 378 -11.61 0.56 12.03
C ALA A 378 -10.78 1.82 11.70
N THR A 379 -11.28 2.66 10.80
CA THR A 379 -10.54 3.84 10.32
C THR A 379 -11.44 5.07 10.17
N HIS A 380 -10.83 6.25 10.36
CA HIS A 380 -11.45 7.55 10.12
C HIS A 380 -11.26 8.05 8.67
N LEU A 381 -10.81 7.20 7.75
CA LEU A 381 -10.71 7.51 6.32
C LEU A 381 -12.11 7.56 5.69
N PHE A 382 -12.87 8.61 6.00
CA PHE A 382 -14.19 8.87 5.44
C PHE A 382 -14.35 10.36 5.18
N PRO A 383 -14.70 10.77 3.94
CA PRO A 383 -14.86 12.18 3.59
C PRO A 383 -16.02 12.81 4.38
N ALA A 384 -15.76 13.92 5.08
CA ALA A 384 -16.75 14.58 5.93
C ALA A 384 -17.98 15.02 5.15
N GLU A 385 -17.80 15.46 3.90
CA GLU A 385 -18.86 15.90 2.98
C GLU A 385 -19.82 14.78 2.58
N MET A 386 -19.42 13.53 2.71
CA MET A 386 -20.27 12.36 2.44
C MET A 386 -21.12 11.96 3.63
N SER A 387 -20.85 12.52 4.81
CA SER A 387 -21.63 12.24 6.02
C SER A 387 -22.72 13.30 6.21
N PRO A 388 -23.98 12.91 6.43
CA PRO A 388 -25.05 13.87 6.77
C PRO A 388 -24.79 14.60 8.09
N THR A 389 -23.88 14.12 8.93
CA THR A 389 -23.49 14.74 10.21
C THR A 389 -22.16 15.47 10.14
N GLY A 390 -21.50 15.52 8.96
CA GLY A 390 -20.17 16.10 8.78
C GLY A 390 -19.02 15.27 9.37
N VAL A 391 -19.31 14.12 9.98
CA VAL A 391 -18.29 13.19 10.51
C VAL A 391 -18.69 11.75 10.22
N GLY A 392 -17.72 10.90 9.98
CA GLY A 392 -17.96 9.50 9.68
C GLY A 392 -16.75 8.62 9.97
N PHE A 393 -16.93 7.33 9.83
CA PHE A 393 -15.87 6.34 9.88
C PHE A 393 -16.25 5.11 9.06
N VAL A 394 -15.29 4.26 8.80
CA VAL A 394 -15.52 3.00 8.09
C VAL A 394 -14.95 1.82 8.86
N LEU A 395 -15.62 0.69 8.72
CA LEU A 395 -15.06 -0.62 8.98
C LEU A 395 -14.66 -1.19 7.62
N ALA A 396 -13.36 -1.08 7.30
CA ALA A 396 -12.81 -1.51 6.03
C ALA A 396 -12.57 -3.03 6.06
N VAL A 397 -13.34 -3.76 5.29
CA VAL A 397 -13.28 -5.22 5.18
C VAL A 397 -12.41 -5.60 4.00
N ALA A 398 -11.36 -6.37 4.21
CA ALA A 398 -10.51 -6.90 3.17
C ALA A 398 -10.51 -8.41 3.14
N LEU A 399 -10.50 -8.97 1.93
CA LEU A 399 -10.14 -10.35 1.69
C LEU A 399 -8.62 -10.41 1.48
N THR A 400 -7.90 -10.96 2.46
CA THR A 400 -6.42 -10.98 2.44
C THR A 400 -5.84 -12.10 1.58
N ARG A 401 -6.69 -13.01 1.07
CA ARG A 401 -6.29 -14.16 0.28
C ARG A 401 -7.23 -14.45 -0.89
N PRO A 402 -7.34 -13.52 -1.86
CA PRO A 402 -8.20 -13.73 -3.01
C PRO A 402 -7.69 -14.87 -3.90
N GLN A 403 -8.64 -15.60 -4.50
CA GLN A 403 -8.39 -16.58 -5.55
C GLN A 403 -8.39 -15.92 -6.93
N SER A 404 -9.17 -14.87 -7.09
CA SER A 404 -9.23 -14.08 -8.33
C SER A 404 -7.84 -13.62 -8.76
N LEU A 405 -7.56 -13.77 -10.03
CA LEU A 405 -6.28 -13.41 -10.66
C LEU A 405 -6.51 -12.33 -11.71
N GLY A 406 -5.73 -11.30 -11.59
CA GLY A 406 -5.67 -10.21 -12.56
C GLY A 406 -4.42 -10.27 -13.43
N SER A 407 -4.16 -9.17 -14.12
CA SER A 407 -3.03 -9.05 -15.05
C SER A 407 -2.49 -7.62 -15.14
N VAL A 408 -1.24 -7.52 -15.59
CA VAL A 408 -0.59 -6.27 -16.00
C VAL A 408 -0.13 -6.43 -17.45
N ARG A 409 -0.60 -5.57 -18.34
CA ARG A 409 -0.24 -5.59 -19.77
C ARG A 409 0.17 -4.19 -20.21
N LEU A 410 0.90 -4.08 -21.29
CA LEU A 410 1.20 -2.77 -21.87
C LEU A 410 0.00 -2.24 -22.66
N ALA A 411 -0.32 -0.97 -22.45
CA ALA A 411 -1.21 -0.21 -23.33
C ALA A 411 -0.43 0.36 -24.53
N SER A 412 0.86 0.65 -24.34
CA SER A 412 1.75 1.29 -25.32
C SER A 412 3.21 0.93 -25.07
N ARG A 413 4.07 1.18 -26.04
CA ARG A 413 5.53 1.14 -25.90
C ARG A 413 6.07 2.35 -25.14
N ASP A 414 5.31 3.42 -25.05
CA ASP A 414 5.72 4.64 -24.35
C ASP A 414 5.71 4.40 -22.83
N PRO A 415 6.86 4.58 -22.14
CA PRO A 415 6.94 4.42 -20.69
C PRO A 415 6.12 5.43 -19.88
N ALA A 416 5.73 6.56 -20.48
CA ALA A 416 4.86 7.55 -19.86
C ALA A 416 3.38 7.11 -19.82
N VAL A 417 2.98 6.15 -20.66
CA VAL A 417 1.63 5.61 -20.70
C VAL A 417 1.50 4.52 -19.64
N ALA A 418 0.50 4.65 -18.77
CA ALA A 418 0.22 3.67 -17.74
C ALA A 418 -0.05 2.28 -18.33
N PRO A 419 0.39 1.19 -17.68
CA PRO A 419 0.01 -0.15 -18.09
C PRO A 419 -1.49 -0.38 -17.89
N LEU A 420 -2.05 -1.34 -18.61
CA LEU A 420 -3.38 -1.88 -18.37
C LEU A 420 -3.32 -2.79 -17.14
N ILE A 421 -3.93 -2.35 -16.05
CA ILE A 421 -3.95 -3.07 -14.79
C ILE A 421 -5.35 -3.65 -14.63
N ASP A 422 -5.47 -4.95 -14.69
CA ASP A 422 -6.72 -5.64 -14.38
C ASP A 422 -6.58 -6.32 -13.01
N LEU A 423 -7.30 -5.82 -12.02
CA LEU A 423 -7.34 -6.41 -10.69
C LEU A 423 -8.26 -7.63 -10.65
N ASN A 424 -9.25 -7.67 -11.56
CA ASN A 424 -10.22 -8.75 -11.72
C ASN A 424 -10.86 -9.21 -10.40
N PHE A 425 -11.07 -8.27 -9.48
CA PHE A 425 -11.62 -8.53 -8.16
C PHE A 425 -12.98 -9.22 -8.25
N LEU A 426 -13.21 -10.18 -7.36
CA LEU A 426 -14.46 -10.93 -7.24
C LEU A 426 -14.86 -11.74 -8.49
N ALA A 427 -13.92 -12.05 -9.39
CA ALA A 427 -14.17 -12.95 -10.50
C ALA A 427 -14.57 -14.35 -9.99
N GLU A 428 -13.88 -14.83 -8.94
CA GLU A 428 -14.15 -16.12 -8.33
C GLU A 428 -15.33 -16.07 -7.35
N ALA A 429 -16.20 -17.06 -7.42
CA ALA A 429 -17.38 -17.15 -6.54
C ALA A 429 -16.99 -17.26 -5.06
N GLU A 430 -15.87 -17.91 -4.79
CA GLU A 430 -15.33 -18.09 -3.44
C GLU A 430 -14.94 -16.76 -2.81
N ASP A 431 -14.32 -15.86 -3.58
CA ASP A 431 -13.96 -14.52 -3.10
C ASP A 431 -15.20 -13.69 -2.77
N ARG A 432 -16.26 -13.80 -3.58
CA ARG A 432 -17.56 -13.14 -3.33
C ARG A 432 -18.18 -13.60 -2.03
N ALA A 433 -18.22 -14.92 -1.82
CA ALA A 433 -18.82 -15.51 -0.62
C ALA A 433 -18.05 -15.13 0.66
N ARG A 434 -16.71 -15.16 0.63
CA ARG A 434 -15.85 -14.76 1.76
C ARG A 434 -15.99 -13.28 2.10
N LEU A 435 -15.96 -12.40 1.09
CA LEU A 435 -16.10 -10.96 1.31
C LEU A 435 -17.49 -10.61 1.84
N LEU A 436 -18.55 -11.24 1.31
CA LEU A 436 -19.91 -11.09 1.83
C LEU A 436 -20.01 -11.46 3.32
N GLU A 437 -19.39 -12.57 3.73
CA GLU A 437 -19.31 -12.98 5.13
C GLU A 437 -18.61 -11.92 5.99
N GLY A 438 -17.47 -11.39 5.51
CA GLY A 438 -16.74 -10.31 6.19
C GLY A 438 -17.55 -9.02 6.33
N VAL A 439 -18.30 -8.61 5.31
CA VAL A 439 -19.17 -7.43 5.34
C VAL A 439 -20.32 -7.63 6.34
N LYS A 440 -20.93 -8.82 6.38
CA LYS A 440 -21.96 -9.15 7.39
C LYS A 440 -21.40 -9.14 8.80
N LEU A 441 -20.17 -9.63 9.00
CA LEU A 441 -19.46 -9.59 10.27
C LEU A 441 -19.21 -8.13 10.70
N ALA A 442 -18.69 -7.28 9.82
CA ALA A 442 -18.47 -5.86 10.12
C ALA A 442 -19.76 -5.15 10.50
N ARG A 443 -20.87 -5.42 9.80
CA ARG A 443 -22.20 -4.88 10.17
C ARG A 443 -22.67 -5.34 11.56
N ARG A 444 -22.44 -6.62 11.91
CA ARG A 444 -22.76 -7.14 13.25
C ARG A 444 -21.97 -6.42 14.33
N ILE A 445 -20.66 -6.23 14.13
CA ILE A 445 -19.79 -5.48 15.05
C ILE A 445 -20.26 -4.02 15.15
N GLY A 446 -20.58 -3.37 14.02
CA GLY A 446 -21.09 -2.00 13.99
C GLY A 446 -22.41 -1.82 14.79
N ARG A 447 -23.23 -2.85 14.86
CA ARG A 447 -24.50 -2.87 15.62
C ARG A 447 -24.35 -3.27 17.09
N SER A 448 -23.13 -3.57 17.53
CA SER A 448 -22.84 -3.98 18.91
C SER A 448 -22.31 -2.79 19.73
N GLU A 449 -22.77 -2.71 21.00
CA GLU A 449 -22.22 -1.71 21.91
C GLU A 449 -20.77 -2.05 22.30
N PRO A 450 -19.91 -1.06 22.54
CA PRO A 450 -20.21 0.37 22.60
C PRO A 450 -20.14 1.09 21.22
N LEU A 451 -19.77 0.41 20.13
CA LEU A 451 -19.60 1.04 18.80
C LEU A 451 -20.93 1.56 18.24
N ALA A 452 -22.02 0.83 18.42
CA ALA A 452 -23.36 1.24 18.00
C ALA A 452 -23.78 2.61 18.57
N GLY A 453 -23.38 2.92 19.81
CA GLY A 453 -23.64 4.21 20.45
C GLY A 453 -23.00 5.42 19.77
N LEU A 454 -21.98 5.23 18.94
CA LEU A 454 -21.31 6.27 18.16
C LEU A 454 -21.95 6.51 16.79
N ILE A 455 -22.77 5.57 16.31
CA ILE A 455 -23.34 5.58 14.95
C ILE A 455 -24.64 6.38 14.95
N HIS A 456 -24.72 7.36 14.03
CA HIS A 456 -25.94 8.06 13.69
C HIS A 456 -26.74 7.26 12.65
N ALA A 457 -26.08 6.81 11.58
CA ALA A 457 -26.69 6.03 10.50
C ALA A 457 -25.66 5.14 9.77
N GLU A 458 -26.11 3.99 9.28
CA GLU A 458 -25.35 3.17 8.33
C GLU A 458 -25.51 3.78 6.94
N LEU A 459 -24.37 4.06 6.25
CA LEU A 459 -24.32 4.63 4.90
C LEU A 459 -24.01 3.57 3.85
N GLY A 460 -23.15 2.62 4.16
CA GLY A 460 -22.76 1.52 3.30
C GLY A 460 -22.65 0.20 4.07
N PRO A 461 -23.24 -0.90 3.56
CA PRO A 461 -24.08 -1.05 2.36
C PRO A 461 -25.45 -0.38 2.43
N GLY A 462 -25.83 0.20 3.58
CA GLY A 462 -27.08 0.88 3.84
C GLY A 462 -28.14 -0.03 4.46
N PRO A 463 -29.12 0.56 5.21
CA PRO A 463 -30.11 -0.18 5.97
C PRO A 463 -31.03 -1.03 5.07
N GLU A 464 -31.18 -0.67 3.79
CA GLU A 464 -32.04 -1.38 2.84
C GLU A 464 -31.40 -2.66 2.26
N ALA A 465 -30.08 -2.80 2.38
CA ALA A 465 -29.38 -4.01 1.97
C ALA A 465 -29.54 -5.11 3.04
N ARG A 466 -30.67 -5.85 2.99
CA ARG A 466 -31.06 -6.85 4.00
C ARG A 466 -30.77 -8.29 3.56
N SER A 467 -30.88 -8.59 2.29
CA SER A 467 -30.57 -9.92 1.73
C SER A 467 -29.10 -10.01 1.27
N ASP A 468 -28.57 -11.23 1.21
CA ASP A 468 -27.22 -11.47 0.69
C ASP A 468 -27.05 -10.91 -0.72
N ALA A 469 -28.05 -11.07 -1.60
CA ALA A 469 -28.02 -10.52 -2.95
C ALA A 469 -27.94 -8.98 -2.98
N GLN A 470 -28.65 -8.29 -2.07
CA GLN A 470 -28.59 -6.84 -1.95
C GLN A 470 -27.23 -6.35 -1.42
N ILE A 471 -26.66 -7.07 -0.44
CA ILE A 471 -25.32 -6.77 0.10
C ILE A 471 -24.26 -7.01 -0.99
N GLU A 472 -24.34 -8.12 -1.71
CA GLU A 472 -23.42 -8.42 -2.82
C GLU A 472 -23.49 -7.37 -3.93
N ALA A 473 -24.69 -6.91 -4.27
CA ALA A 473 -24.87 -5.82 -5.22
C ALA A 473 -24.21 -4.52 -4.75
N ALA A 474 -24.35 -4.18 -3.45
CA ALA A 474 -23.70 -3.01 -2.85
C ALA A 474 -22.16 -3.17 -2.85
N ILE A 475 -21.65 -4.36 -2.52
CA ILE A 475 -20.22 -4.65 -2.60
C ILE A 475 -19.71 -4.40 -4.01
N ARG A 476 -20.33 -4.99 -5.03
CA ARG A 476 -19.90 -4.81 -6.42
C ARG A 476 -19.92 -3.35 -6.89
N ALA A 477 -20.86 -2.56 -6.40
CA ALA A 477 -21.04 -1.18 -6.83
C ALA A 477 -19.98 -0.22 -6.29
N THR A 478 -19.33 -0.54 -5.16
CA THR A 478 -18.44 0.39 -4.43
C THR A 478 -17.17 -0.28 -3.88
N LEU A 479 -16.82 -1.47 -4.40
CA LEU A 479 -15.58 -2.15 -4.05
C LEU A 479 -14.37 -1.33 -4.49
N ASP A 480 -13.31 -1.35 -3.68
CA ASP A 480 -12.06 -0.66 -3.95
C ASP A 480 -10.83 -1.59 -3.69
#